data_2af6616fdf5f457e82b5307fdd32e69d
#
_entry.id   2af6616fdf5f457e82b5307fdd32e69d
#
_cell.length_a   1.000
_cell.length_b   1.000
_cell.length_c   1.000
_cell.angle_alpha   90.00
_cell.angle_beta   90.00
_cell.angle_gamma   90.00
#
_symmetry.space_group_name_H-M   'P 1'
#
loop_
_entity.id
_entity.type
_entity.pdbx_description
1 polymer ?
#
loop_
_entity_poly.entity_id
_entity_poly.type
_entity_poly.pdbx_seq_one_letter_code
_entity_poly.pdbx_strand_id
1 'polypeptide(L)'
;MTTKSSGFSLIELMVVVAIIGILSAVGTYFYGSYTAGAKLTSAKNTMQQVGLGEIEYLSSYGTYYYTESGGAECFPDEALGGGVTSNAIESNLFSGGDIITDETGFDMCIEASGGGYLIKASSIRSDYKITLDHTGTWGTFEN
;
A
#
# COMPACT_ATOMS: atom_id res chain seq x y z
N MET A 1 -48.77 -26.67 -30.81
CA MET A 1 -48.20 -26.69 -29.46
C MET A 1 -47.95 -25.24 -29.03
N THR A 2 -48.79 -24.69 -28.15
CA THR A 2 -48.61 -23.32 -27.62
C THR A 2 -47.75 -23.39 -26.38
N THR A 3 -46.51 -22.93 -26.47
CA THR A 3 -45.60 -22.74 -25.32
C THR A 3 -46.16 -21.63 -24.44
N LYS A 4 -46.59 -21.98 -23.23
CA LYS A 4 -47.04 -21.03 -22.22
C LYS A 4 -45.79 -20.32 -21.68
N SER A 5 -45.56 -19.09 -22.11
CA SER A 5 -44.54 -18.22 -21.50
C SER A 5 -45.07 -17.74 -20.16
N SER A 6 -44.54 -18.26 -19.05
CA SER A 6 -44.82 -17.73 -17.72
C SER A 6 -44.00 -16.44 -17.57
N GLY A 7 -44.67 -15.29 -17.54
CA GLY A 7 -44.03 -14.01 -17.21
C GLY A 7 -43.73 -13.92 -15.71
N PHE A 8 -42.69 -13.15 -15.35
CA PHE A 8 -42.36 -12.87 -13.94
C PHE A 8 -43.51 -12.11 -13.26
N SER A 9 -43.80 -12.47 -12.03
CA SER A 9 -44.75 -11.76 -11.19
C SER A 9 -44.12 -10.44 -10.71
N LEU A 10 -44.93 -9.38 -10.61
CA LEU A 10 -44.47 -8.06 -10.12
C LEU A 10 -43.90 -8.18 -8.69
N ILE A 11 -44.47 -9.03 -7.84
CA ILE A 11 -43.99 -9.25 -6.48
C ILE A 11 -42.65 -9.96 -6.45
N GLU A 12 -42.35 -10.90 -7.36
CA GLU A 12 -41.01 -11.53 -7.48
C GLU A 12 -39.94 -10.51 -7.82
N LEU A 13 -40.25 -9.56 -8.71
CA LEU A 13 -39.31 -8.49 -9.05
C LEU A 13 -39.08 -7.57 -7.85
N MET A 14 -40.15 -7.19 -7.12
CA MET A 14 -40.00 -6.33 -5.94
C MET A 14 -39.15 -6.98 -4.83
N VAL A 15 -39.32 -8.27 -4.58
CA VAL A 15 -38.50 -8.99 -3.60
C VAL A 15 -37.04 -9.04 -4.00
N VAL A 16 -36.74 -9.30 -5.27
CA VAL A 16 -35.38 -9.35 -5.79
C VAL A 16 -34.66 -7.99 -5.63
N VAL A 17 -35.31 -6.88 -6.03
CA VAL A 17 -34.73 -5.55 -5.88
C VAL A 17 -34.56 -5.16 -4.41
N ALA A 18 -35.47 -5.59 -3.53
CA ALA A 18 -35.31 -5.34 -2.09
C ALA A 18 -34.08 -6.06 -1.52
N ILE A 19 -33.87 -7.34 -1.88
CA ILE A 19 -32.68 -8.11 -1.44
C ILE A 19 -31.40 -7.49 -1.98
N ILE A 20 -31.34 -7.14 -3.27
CA ILE A 20 -30.17 -6.48 -3.88
C ILE A 20 -29.89 -5.13 -3.19
N GLY A 21 -30.93 -4.36 -2.87
CA GLY A 21 -30.80 -3.09 -2.17
C GLY A 21 -30.14 -3.25 -0.79
N ILE A 22 -30.59 -4.24 -0.01
CA ILE A 22 -30.02 -4.53 1.32
C ILE A 22 -28.56 -5.01 1.19
N LEU A 23 -28.28 -5.94 0.29
CA LEU A 23 -26.91 -6.46 0.09
C LEU A 23 -25.95 -5.37 -0.38
N SER A 24 -26.39 -4.47 -1.25
CA SER A 24 -25.59 -3.35 -1.73
C SER A 24 -25.27 -2.37 -0.60
N ALA A 25 -26.23 -2.04 0.27
CA ALA A 25 -26.02 -1.14 1.40
C ALA A 25 -24.99 -1.70 2.40
N VAL A 26 -25.08 -3.01 2.70
CA VAL A 26 -24.12 -3.69 3.58
C VAL A 26 -22.75 -3.80 2.91
N GLY A 27 -22.70 -4.14 1.63
CA GLY A 27 -21.46 -4.31 0.85
C GLY A 27 -20.63 -3.04 0.80
N THR A 28 -21.22 -1.88 0.56
CA THR A 28 -20.49 -0.60 0.49
C THR A 28 -19.87 -0.21 1.82
N TYR A 29 -20.52 -0.51 2.94
CA TYR A 29 -19.99 -0.22 4.27
C TYR A 29 -18.72 -1.03 4.60
N PHE A 30 -18.68 -2.31 4.28
CA PHE A 30 -17.53 -3.17 4.58
C PHE A 30 -16.41 -3.07 3.56
N TYR A 31 -16.71 -2.65 2.32
CA TYR A 31 -15.72 -2.58 1.25
C TYR A 31 -14.57 -1.63 1.57
N GLY A 32 -14.85 -0.47 2.21
CA GLY A 32 -13.84 0.52 2.56
C GLY A 32 -12.79 0.00 3.56
N SER A 33 -13.22 -0.69 4.61
CA SER A 33 -12.31 -1.24 5.62
C SER A 33 -11.48 -2.42 5.08
N TYR A 34 -12.09 -3.25 4.22
CA TYR A 34 -11.40 -4.36 3.58
C TYR A 34 -10.29 -3.88 2.63
N THR A 35 -10.56 -2.86 1.82
CA THR A 35 -9.57 -2.30 0.90
C THR A 35 -8.43 -1.61 1.64
N ALA A 36 -8.69 -0.93 2.76
CA ALA A 36 -7.63 -0.33 3.58
C ALA A 36 -6.69 -1.40 4.17
N GLY A 37 -7.24 -2.49 4.69
CA GLY A 37 -6.45 -3.61 5.20
C GLY A 37 -5.62 -4.31 4.10
N ALA A 38 -6.18 -4.48 2.91
CA ALA A 38 -5.48 -5.05 1.77
C ALA A 38 -4.29 -4.16 1.33
N LYS A 39 -4.49 -2.84 1.28
CA LYS A 39 -3.43 -1.87 0.97
C LYS A 39 -2.31 -1.88 2.01
N LEU A 40 -2.64 -1.92 3.30
CA LEU A 40 -1.65 -2.04 4.36
C LEU A 40 -0.81 -3.31 4.22
N THR A 41 -1.44 -4.43 3.89
CA THR A 41 -0.73 -5.70 3.66
C THR A 41 0.18 -5.61 2.43
N SER A 42 -0.30 -5.00 1.35
CA SER A 42 0.50 -4.74 0.14
C SER A 42 1.71 -3.86 0.47
N ALA A 43 1.52 -2.76 1.18
CA ALA A 43 2.61 -1.87 1.60
C ALA A 43 3.66 -2.61 2.44
N LYS A 44 3.24 -3.46 3.39
CA LYS A 44 4.17 -4.29 4.17
C LYS A 44 4.99 -5.24 3.30
N ASN A 45 4.36 -5.88 2.31
CA ASN A 45 5.07 -6.76 1.38
C ASN A 45 6.08 -5.98 0.54
N THR A 46 5.72 -4.78 0.07
CA THR A 46 6.64 -3.91 -0.67
C THR A 46 7.80 -3.45 0.22
N MET A 47 7.56 -3.06 1.48
CA MET A 47 8.63 -2.70 2.42
C MET A 47 9.62 -3.85 2.64
N GLN A 48 9.14 -5.09 2.69
CA GLN A 48 10.03 -6.26 2.77
C GLN A 48 10.87 -6.44 1.50
N GLN A 49 10.30 -6.18 0.32
CA GLN A 49 11.05 -6.19 -0.93
C GLN A 49 12.10 -5.07 -0.96
N VAL A 50 11.78 -3.87 -0.49
CA VAL A 50 12.74 -2.77 -0.33
C VAL A 50 13.87 -3.19 0.63
N GLY A 51 13.55 -3.85 1.73
CA GLY A 51 14.56 -4.38 2.65
C GLY A 51 15.49 -5.41 1.99
N LEU A 52 14.99 -6.25 1.09
CA LEU A 52 15.85 -7.15 0.30
C LEU A 52 16.74 -6.38 -0.69
N GLY A 53 16.20 -5.33 -1.33
CA GLY A 53 16.96 -4.42 -2.19
C GLY A 53 18.09 -3.72 -1.43
N GLU A 54 17.87 -3.35 -0.18
CA GLU A 54 18.89 -2.77 0.70
C GLU A 54 20.06 -3.72 0.96
N ILE A 55 19.78 -5.01 1.16
CA ILE A 55 20.82 -6.03 1.35
C ILE A 55 21.64 -6.20 0.07
N GLU A 56 21.02 -6.19 -1.09
CA GLU A 56 21.69 -6.26 -2.38
C GLU A 56 22.53 -5.02 -2.64
N TYR A 57 22.00 -3.83 -2.32
CA TYR A 57 22.73 -2.56 -2.43
C TYR A 57 23.95 -2.53 -1.51
N LEU A 58 23.80 -2.94 -0.26
CA LEU A 58 24.91 -3.08 0.69
C LEU A 58 26.01 -4.01 0.15
N SER A 59 25.62 -5.14 -0.43
CA SER A 59 26.58 -6.10 -1.01
C SER A 59 27.36 -5.52 -2.19
N SER A 60 26.73 -4.63 -2.96
CA SER A 60 27.31 -4.05 -4.17
C SER A 60 28.13 -2.80 -3.89
N TYR A 61 27.70 -1.97 -2.95
CA TYR A 61 28.27 -0.64 -2.70
C TYR A 61 28.95 -0.50 -1.32
N GLY A 62 28.79 -1.49 -0.42
CA GLY A 62 29.38 -1.48 0.92
C GLY A 62 28.68 -0.56 1.92
N THR A 63 27.55 0.03 1.55
CA THR A 63 26.71 0.89 2.40
C THR A 63 25.25 0.70 2.06
N TYR A 64 24.35 1.01 3.00
CA TYR A 64 22.92 1.08 2.72
C TYR A 64 22.56 2.31 1.90
N TYR A 65 21.47 2.22 1.16
CA TYR A 65 20.86 3.35 0.47
C TYR A 65 20.01 4.17 1.45
N TYR A 66 20.07 5.48 1.33
CA TYR A 66 19.21 6.40 2.07
C TYR A 66 18.61 7.42 1.12
N THR A 67 17.33 7.73 1.33
CA THR A 67 16.61 8.69 0.49
C THR A 67 17.17 10.08 0.63
N GLU A 68 17.54 10.47 1.87
CA GLU A 68 18.17 11.75 2.17
C GLU A 68 19.69 11.62 2.31
N SER A 69 20.41 12.68 1.93
CA SER A 69 21.86 12.71 1.96
C SER A 69 22.41 12.44 3.36
N GLY A 70 23.32 11.48 3.47
CA GLY A 70 23.96 11.12 4.74
C GLY A 70 23.07 10.33 5.69
N GLY A 71 21.90 9.84 5.23
CA GLY A 71 20.97 9.07 6.05
C GLY A 71 20.21 9.91 7.08
N ALA A 72 20.00 11.20 6.78
CA ALA A 72 19.17 12.08 7.60
C ALA A 72 17.73 11.56 7.72
N GLU A 73 17.03 12.05 8.73
CA GLU A 73 15.61 11.74 8.91
C GLU A 73 14.83 12.09 7.65
N CYS A 74 14.01 11.17 7.21
CA CYS A 74 13.15 11.35 6.05
C CYS A 74 11.68 11.23 6.40
N PHE A 75 10.84 11.87 5.60
CA PHE A 75 9.39 11.73 5.66
C PHE A 75 8.89 11.29 4.29
N PRO A 76 8.09 10.22 4.21
CA PRO A 76 7.43 9.85 2.96
C PRO A 76 6.61 11.03 2.47
N ASP A 77 6.72 11.32 1.17
CA ASP A 77 6.10 12.50 0.59
C ASP A 77 4.57 12.31 0.54
N GLU A 78 3.85 12.88 1.50
CA GLU A 78 2.38 12.83 1.56
C GLU A 78 1.74 13.78 0.52
N ALA A 79 2.54 14.58 -0.16
CA ALA A 79 2.11 15.61 -1.07
C ALA A 79 2.19 15.14 -2.53
N LEU A 80 1.05 14.75 -3.06
CA LEU A 80 0.73 14.86 -4.49
C LEU A 80 1.48 13.93 -5.47
N GLY A 81 1.03 12.69 -5.54
CA GLY A 81 1.08 11.91 -6.77
C GLY A 81 2.48 11.52 -7.26
N GLY A 82 2.93 10.37 -6.83
CA GLY A 82 4.20 9.80 -7.24
C GLY A 82 5.33 10.31 -6.37
N GLY A 83 5.44 9.81 -5.14
CA GLY A 83 6.39 10.29 -4.14
C GLY A 83 7.81 10.34 -4.68
N VAL A 84 8.43 11.51 -4.62
CA VAL A 84 9.82 11.71 -5.05
C VAL A 84 10.74 10.71 -4.34
N THR A 85 10.46 10.44 -3.06
CA THR A 85 11.19 9.47 -2.24
C THR A 85 10.98 8.03 -2.69
N SER A 86 9.74 7.66 -3.04
CA SER A 86 9.41 6.34 -3.60
C SER A 86 10.11 6.10 -4.93
N ASN A 87 10.04 7.05 -5.85
CA ASN A 87 10.73 6.99 -7.14
C ASN A 87 12.26 6.92 -7.00
N ALA A 88 12.83 7.58 -5.98
CA ALA A 88 14.26 7.51 -5.71
C ALA A 88 14.67 6.10 -5.21
N ILE A 89 13.85 5.46 -4.37
CA ILE A 89 14.05 4.07 -3.94
C ILE A 89 14.03 3.14 -5.16
N GLU A 90 13.03 3.24 -6.00
CA GLU A 90 12.88 2.42 -7.19
C GLU A 90 14.05 2.56 -8.18
N SER A 91 14.48 3.80 -8.40
CA SER A 91 15.57 4.09 -9.31
C SER A 91 16.91 3.52 -8.81
N ASN A 92 17.18 3.58 -7.51
CA ASN A 92 18.44 3.19 -6.93
C ASN A 92 18.52 1.71 -6.52
N LEU A 93 17.44 1.15 -5.98
CA LEU A 93 17.43 -0.24 -5.52
C LEU A 93 16.90 -1.22 -6.60
N PHE A 94 16.04 -0.76 -7.50
CA PHE A 94 15.34 -1.65 -8.45
C PHE A 94 15.51 -1.26 -9.92
N SER A 95 16.52 -0.46 -10.23
CA SER A 95 16.82 0.01 -11.59
C SER A 95 15.62 0.66 -12.30
N GLY A 96 14.77 1.33 -11.54
CA GLY A 96 13.56 2.01 -12.03
C GLY A 96 12.35 1.08 -12.22
N GLY A 97 12.35 -0.11 -11.58
CA GLY A 97 11.17 -0.97 -11.54
C GLY A 97 10.07 -0.38 -10.65
N ASP A 98 8.85 -0.28 -11.16
CA ASP A 98 7.66 0.25 -10.46
C ASP A 98 7.14 -0.80 -9.46
N ILE A 99 7.67 -0.78 -8.23
CA ILE A 99 7.26 -1.68 -7.14
C ILE A 99 6.48 -0.98 -6.04
N ILE A 100 6.67 0.34 -5.88
CA ILE A 100 5.93 1.19 -4.95
C ILE A 100 4.81 1.88 -5.73
N THR A 101 3.81 1.10 -6.13
CA THR A 101 2.76 1.56 -7.03
C THR A 101 1.78 2.49 -6.32
N ASP A 102 1.20 3.44 -7.04
CA ASP A 102 0.08 4.28 -6.57
C ASP A 102 -1.11 3.46 -6.07
N GLU A 103 -1.25 2.23 -6.56
CA GLU A 103 -2.31 1.30 -6.15
C GLU A 103 -2.15 0.84 -4.69
N THR A 104 -0.92 0.75 -4.18
CA THR A 104 -0.67 0.47 -2.76
C THR A 104 -1.17 1.61 -1.89
N GLY A 105 -1.14 2.85 -2.41
CA GLY A 105 -1.56 4.06 -1.72
C GLY A 105 -0.66 4.43 -0.54
N PHE A 106 0.62 4.05 -0.60
CA PHE A 106 1.65 4.39 0.37
C PHE A 106 2.88 4.95 -0.34
N ASP A 107 3.41 6.05 0.19
CA ASP A 107 4.73 6.55 -0.14
C ASP A 107 5.76 6.04 0.86
N MET A 108 7.01 5.90 0.42
CA MET A 108 8.08 5.33 1.24
C MET A 108 9.33 6.19 1.20
N CYS A 109 10.08 6.18 2.30
CA CYS A 109 11.44 6.73 2.35
C CYS A 109 12.32 5.88 3.26
N ILE A 110 13.63 6.06 3.16
CA ILE A 110 14.63 5.28 3.89
C ILE A 110 15.60 6.23 4.58
N GLU A 111 15.78 6.07 5.87
CA GLU A 111 16.75 6.82 6.69
C GLU A 111 17.73 5.89 7.40
N ALA A 112 18.82 6.45 7.91
CA ALA A 112 19.77 5.70 8.73
C ALA A 112 19.20 5.47 10.13
N SER A 113 19.31 4.25 10.63
CA SER A 113 18.88 3.92 12.00
C SER A 113 19.69 2.75 12.57
N GLY A 114 20.21 2.92 13.79
CA GLY A 114 20.83 1.84 14.56
C GLY A 114 22.03 1.13 13.90
N GLY A 115 22.72 1.80 12.98
CA GLY A 115 23.80 1.22 12.17
C GLY A 115 23.31 0.43 10.96
N GLY A 116 22.01 0.48 10.65
CA GLY A 116 21.37 -0.04 9.48
C GLY A 116 20.43 0.98 8.86
N TYR A 117 19.26 0.54 8.42
CA TYR A 117 18.24 1.40 7.82
C TYR A 117 16.90 1.30 8.54
N LEU A 118 16.07 2.31 8.36
CA LEU A 118 14.67 2.34 8.74
C LEU A 118 13.85 2.77 7.51
N ILE A 119 12.97 1.89 7.05
CA ILE A 119 12.01 2.20 6.00
C ILE A 119 10.78 2.77 6.68
N LYS A 120 10.33 3.95 6.25
CA LYS A 120 9.08 4.58 6.66
C LYS A 120 8.09 4.52 5.50
N ALA A 121 6.84 4.17 5.77
CA ALA A 121 5.76 4.22 4.79
C ALA A 121 4.57 4.95 5.36
N SER A 122 4.06 5.93 4.63
CA SER A 122 2.88 6.73 4.96
C SER A 122 1.79 6.53 3.93
N SER A 123 0.56 6.39 4.39
CA SER A 123 -0.60 6.26 3.52
C SER A 123 -1.06 7.61 3.00
N ILE A 124 -1.27 7.70 1.69
CA ILE A 124 -1.76 8.91 1.00
C ILE A 124 -3.23 9.24 1.39
N ARG A 125 -3.99 8.25 1.88
CA ARG A 125 -5.44 8.38 2.10
C ARG A 125 -5.93 8.04 3.50
N SER A 126 -5.03 7.63 4.38
CA SER A 126 -5.37 7.24 5.76
C SER A 126 -4.19 7.53 6.68
N ASP A 127 -4.44 7.64 8.00
CA ASP A 127 -3.40 7.93 9.01
C ASP A 127 -2.47 6.75 9.31
N TYR A 128 -2.33 5.79 8.41
CA TYR A 128 -1.41 4.67 8.61
C TYR A 128 0.02 5.10 8.32
N LYS A 129 0.85 5.08 9.37
CA LYS A 129 2.29 5.36 9.34
C LYS A 129 3.02 4.17 9.95
N ILE A 130 3.75 3.43 9.13
CA ILE A 130 4.42 2.20 9.53
C ILE A 130 5.91 2.27 9.23
N THR A 131 6.69 1.56 10.03
CA THR A 131 8.13 1.44 9.84
C THR A 131 8.55 -0.03 9.81
N LEU A 132 9.65 -0.28 9.12
CA LEU A 132 10.36 -1.56 9.12
C LEU A 132 11.85 -1.28 9.24
N ASP A 133 12.50 -1.80 10.28
CA ASP A 133 13.93 -1.65 10.46
C ASP A 133 14.73 -2.80 9.80
N HIS A 134 16.05 -2.62 9.76
CA HIS A 134 16.97 -3.61 9.19
C HIS A 134 16.99 -4.96 9.92
N THR A 135 16.39 -5.06 11.12
CA THR A 135 16.25 -6.31 11.88
C THR A 135 14.94 -7.04 11.58
N GLY A 136 14.06 -6.43 10.78
CA GLY A 136 12.73 -6.94 10.48
C GLY A 136 11.67 -6.56 11.51
N THR A 137 11.97 -5.60 12.41
CA THR A 137 11.02 -5.14 13.43
C THR A 137 10.08 -4.08 12.84
N TRP A 138 8.80 -4.26 13.09
CA TRP A 138 7.76 -3.31 12.69
C TRP A 138 7.46 -2.29 13.78
N GLY A 139 7.22 -1.06 13.38
CA GLY A 139 6.85 0.05 14.26
C GLY A 139 5.90 1.02 13.60
N THR A 140 5.73 2.17 14.24
CA THR A 140 4.98 3.32 13.73
C THR A 140 5.81 4.58 13.97
N PHE A 141 5.53 5.66 13.24
CA PHE A 141 6.15 6.96 13.45
C PHE A 141 5.08 8.07 13.48
N GLU A 142 5.44 9.19 14.07
CA GLU A 142 4.64 10.42 14.07
C GLU A 142 5.43 11.50 13.34
N ASN A 143 4.74 12.44 12.70
CA ASN A 143 5.35 13.63 12.09
C ASN A 143 5.53 14.72 13.12
#